data_e1e4e15f018e17126a3a787ae15bf0f8
#
_entry.id   e1e4e15f018e17126a3a787ae15bf0f8
#
_cell.length_a   1.000
_cell.length_b   1.000
_cell.length_c   1.000
_cell.angle_alpha   90.00
_cell.angle_beta   90.00
_cell.angle_gamma   90.00
#
_symmetry.space_group_name_H-M   'P 1'
#
loop_
_entity.id
_entity.type
_entity.pdbx_description
1 polymer ?
#
loop_
_entity_poly.entity_id
_entity_poly.type
_entity_poly.pdbx_seq_one_letter_code
_entity_poly.pdbx_strand_id
1 'polypeptide(L)'
;MKWLGGLVLVAALAGAGFVYSGWYDISATDQHLAPTYRLLDVAMRRSVKRRAEDIAVPDLKDEAAISTGAFLYRQHCLQCHGAPGVAAEPFALGMTPVPVPLVHTARTWTPAELYWVVREGIKMTGMPAWKYRLGEEQIWAVVAFLHEMAHLTPAEYAALRPPPPEASSGSSNQTPSASRGKQAINYANHDCNY
;
A
#
# COMPACT_ATOMS: atom_id res chain seq x y z
N MET A 1 34.11 5.80 -31.39
CA MET A 1 32.77 5.15 -31.37
C MET A 1 32.84 3.62 -31.25
N LYS A 2 33.73 2.90 -31.94
CA LYS A 2 33.81 1.41 -31.90
C LYS A 2 34.11 0.85 -30.49
N TRP A 3 34.97 1.51 -29.71
CA TRP A 3 35.30 1.11 -28.34
C TRP A 3 34.15 1.26 -27.35
N LEU A 4 33.30 2.28 -27.52
CA LEU A 4 32.11 2.49 -26.67
C LEU A 4 31.09 1.38 -26.89
N GLY A 5 30.85 0.96 -28.14
CA GLY A 5 29.98 -0.18 -28.45
C GLY A 5 30.47 -1.50 -27.86
N GLY A 6 31.80 -1.75 -27.90
CA GLY A 6 32.40 -2.92 -27.26
C GLY A 6 32.21 -2.93 -25.73
N LEU A 7 32.42 -1.78 -25.09
CA LEU A 7 32.24 -1.66 -23.63
C LEU A 7 30.79 -1.91 -23.21
N VAL A 8 29.83 -1.35 -23.93
CA VAL A 8 28.39 -1.56 -23.65
C VAL A 8 28.02 -3.03 -23.82
N LEU A 9 28.51 -3.70 -24.87
CA LEU A 9 28.25 -5.12 -25.07
C LEU A 9 28.82 -5.98 -23.93
N VAL A 10 30.05 -5.72 -23.53
CA VAL A 10 30.69 -6.45 -22.41
C VAL A 10 29.92 -6.23 -21.12
N ALA A 11 29.50 -4.99 -20.81
CA ALA A 11 28.69 -4.69 -19.64
C ALA A 11 27.33 -5.39 -19.67
N ALA A 12 26.67 -5.45 -20.83
CA ALA A 12 25.40 -6.16 -21.00
C ALA A 12 25.56 -7.68 -20.79
N LEU A 13 26.60 -8.28 -21.36
CA LEU A 13 26.89 -9.71 -21.19
C LEU A 13 27.25 -10.05 -19.72
N ALA A 14 28.03 -9.19 -19.07
CA ALA A 14 28.36 -9.36 -17.65
C ALA A 14 27.11 -9.24 -16.77
N GLY A 15 26.23 -8.28 -17.06
CA GLY A 15 24.95 -8.13 -16.36
C GLY A 15 24.03 -9.35 -16.56
N ALA A 16 23.90 -9.82 -17.80
CA ALA A 16 23.15 -11.03 -18.09
C ALA A 16 23.75 -12.25 -17.36
N GLY A 17 25.07 -12.44 -17.43
CA GLY A 17 25.73 -13.52 -16.70
C GLY A 17 25.53 -13.46 -15.20
N PHE A 18 25.55 -12.26 -14.62
CA PHE A 18 25.26 -12.04 -13.19
C PHE A 18 23.83 -12.47 -12.83
N VAL A 19 22.83 -12.07 -13.64
CA VAL A 19 21.42 -12.44 -13.41
C VAL A 19 21.23 -13.95 -13.52
N TYR A 20 21.78 -14.58 -14.58
CA TYR A 20 21.66 -16.02 -14.79
C TYR A 20 22.47 -16.87 -13.81
N SER A 21 23.47 -16.29 -13.16
CA SER A 21 24.29 -17.02 -12.17
C SER A 21 23.54 -17.35 -10.87
N GLY A 22 22.41 -16.68 -10.61
CA GLY A 22 21.69 -16.82 -9.34
C GLY A 22 22.45 -16.27 -8.12
N TRP A 23 23.47 -15.47 -8.34
CA TRP A 23 24.31 -14.94 -7.26
C TRP A 23 23.64 -13.83 -6.45
N TYR A 24 22.64 -13.19 -7.05
CA TYR A 24 21.85 -12.17 -6.35
C TYR A 24 20.81 -12.86 -5.47
N ASP A 25 20.90 -12.64 -4.16
CA ASP A 25 19.92 -13.16 -3.21
C ASP A 25 18.59 -12.39 -3.33
N ILE A 26 17.51 -13.12 -3.63
CA ILE A 26 16.14 -12.60 -3.73
C ILE A 26 15.30 -12.89 -2.50
N SER A 27 15.90 -13.42 -1.42
CA SER A 27 15.16 -13.70 -0.18
C SER A 27 14.62 -12.41 0.43
N ALA A 28 13.46 -12.48 1.07
CA ALA A 28 12.86 -11.34 1.76
C ALA A 28 13.47 -11.09 3.15
N THR A 29 14.44 -11.90 3.58
CA THR A 29 15.13 -11.77 4.86
C THR A 29 16.18 -10.66 4.86
N ASP A 30 16.73 -10.35 3.69
CA ASP A 30 17.70 -9.29 3.51
C ASP A 30 17.11 -8.09 2.76
N GLN A 31 17.38 -6.90 3.25
CA GLN A 31 16.95 -5.67 2.59
C GLN A 31 17.80 -5.40 1.34
N HIS A 32 17.22 -4.71 0.38
CA HIS A 32 17.98 -4.23 -0.78
C HIS A 32 19.22 -3.44 -0.38
N LEU A 33 20.24 -3.47 -1.22
CA LEU A 33 21.42 -2.60 -1.08
C LEU A 33 20.99 -1.15 -0.84
N ALA A 34 21.63 -0.46 0.08
CA ALA A 34 21.28 0.90 0.47
C ALA A 34 21.07 1.89 -0.70
N PRO A 35 21.90 1.88 -1.78
CA PRO A 35 21.65 2.73 -2.95
C PRO A 35 20.35 2.38 -3.67
N THR A 36 20.05 1.09 -3.83
CA THR A 36 18.83 0.60 -4.48
C THR A 36 17.60 1.01 -3.68
N TYR A 37 17.64 0.78 -2.36
CA TYR A 37 16.56 1.19 -1.46
C TYR A 37 16.28 2.70 -1.55
N ARG A 38 17.33 3.53 -1.47
CA ARG A 38 17.20 5.00 -1.56
C ARG A 38 16.61 5.45 -2.89
N LEU A 39 17.05 4.84 -3.99
CA LEU A 39 16.53 5.15 -5.32
C LEU A 39 15.03 4.83 -5.42
N LEU A 40 14.64 3.64 -4.96
CA LEU A 40 13.25 3.21 -4.98
C LEU A 40 12.37 4.06 -4.05
N ASP A 41 12.83 4.41 -2.84
CA ASP A 41 12.10 5.29 -1.92
C ASP A 41 11.88 6.69 -2.51
N VAL A 42 12.92 7.30 -3.09
CA VAL A 42 12.79 8.60 -3.76
C VAL A 42 11.82 8.53 -4.94
N ALA A 43 11.94 7.49 -5.77
CA ALA A 43 11.06 7.31 -6.92
C ALA A 43 9.60 7.12 -6.48
N MET A 44 9.36 6.31 -5.46
CA MET A 44 8.03 6.07 -4.88
C MET A 44 7.43 7.37 -4.32
N ARG A 45 8.15 8.11 -3.45
CA ARG A 45 7.66 9.37 -2.86
C ARG A 45 7.34 10.42 -3.93
N ARG A 46 8.22 10.59 -4.93
CA ARG A 46 7.98 11.51 -6.05
C ARG A 46 6.76 11.09 -6.88
N SER A 47 6.61 9.81 -7.11
CA SER A 47 5.48 9.22 -7.84
C SER A 47 4.15 9.46 -7.12
N VAL A 48 4.10 9.22 -5.80
CA VAL A 48 2.92 9.46 -4.96
C VAL A 48 2.56 10.93 -4.96
N LYS A 49 3.52 11.80 -4.63
CA LYS A 49 3.31 13.26 -4.59
C LYS A 49 2.69 13.78 -5.88
N ARG A 50 3.27 13.42 -7.03
CA ARG A 50 2.77 13.85 -8.34
C ARG A 50 1.34 13.43 -8.62
N ARG A 51 0.94 12.24 -8.15
CA ARG A 51 -0.39 11.68 -8.40
C ARG A 51 -1.44 12.10 -7.38
N ALA A 52 -0.99 12.61 -6.26
CA ALA A 52 -1.86 13.14 -5.20
C ALA A 52 -2.18 14.62 -5.36
N GLU A 53 -1.49 15.35 -6.24
CA GLU A 53 -1.60 16.83 -6.39
C GLU A 53 -3.03 17.30 -6.63
N ASP A 54 -3.81 16.56 -7.44
CA ASP A 54 -5.16 16.96 -7.85
C ASP A 54 -6.26 16.25 -7.04
N ILE A 55 -5.91 15.52 -5.99
CA ILE A 55 -6.89 14.79 -5.16
C ILE A 55 -7.52 15.75 -4.16
N ALA A 56 -8.82 16.00 -4.31
CA ALA A 56 -9.59 16.79 -3.35
C ALA A 56 -9.75 16.01 -2.04
N VAL A 57 -9.37 16.61 -0.93
CA VAL A 57 -9.48 16.03 0.40
C VAL A 57 -10.83 16.40 1.02
N PRO A 58 -11.66 15.41 1.40
CA PRO A 58 -12.93 15.68 2.09
C PRO A 58 -12.69 16.11 3.54
N ASP A 59 -13.75 16.41 4.27
CA ASP A 59 -13.66 16.61 5.72
C ASP A 59 -13.26 15.32 6.42
N LEU A 60 -12.14 15.34 7.12
CA LEU A 60 -11.59 14.20 7.85
C LEU A 60 -12.00 14.15 9.33
N LYS A 61 -12.84 15.10 9.78
CA LYS A 61 -13.26 15.22 11.17
C LYS A 61 -14.61 14.56 11.46
N ASP A 62 -15.23 13.96 10.45
CA ASP A 62 -16.48 13.24 10.64
C ASP A 62 -16.26 12.02 11.53
N GLU A 63 -16.86 12.01 12.71
CA GLU A 63 -16.72 10.94 13.70
C GLU A 63 -17.24 9.58 13.18
N ALA A 64 -18.26 9.58 12.35
CA ALA A 64 -18.79 8.35 11.75
C ALA A 64 -17.79 7.77 10.76
N ALA A 65 -17.16 8.60 9.94
CA ALA A 65 -16.11 8.19 9.02
C ALA A 65 -14.87 7.68 9.78
N ILE A 66 -14.43 8.38 10.84
CA ILE A 66 -13.31 7.96 11.70
C ILE A 66 -13.60 6.59 12.32
N SER A 67 -14.81 6.38 12.86
CA SER A 67 -15.22 5.10 13.46
C SER A 67 -15.23 3.96 12.45
N THR A 68 -15.77 4.21 11.25
CA THR A 68 -15.74 3.27 10.12
C THR A 68 -14.31 2.95 9.71
N GLY A 69 -13.47 3.97 9.62
CA GLY A 69 -12.05 3.83 9.31
C GLY A 69 -11.29 3.00 10.33
N ALA A 70 -11.56 3.19 11.62
CA ALA A 70 -10.98 2.40 12.71
C ALA A 70 -11.33 0.91 12.58
N PHE A 71 -12.58 0.60 12.23
CA PHE A 71 -13.02 -0.76 11.98
C PHE A 71 -12.30 -1.38 10.77
N LEU A 72 -12.29 -0.69 9.63
CA LEU A 72 -11.62 -1.16 8.41
C LEU A 72 -10.10 -1.33 8.62
N TYR A 73 -9.48 -0.41 9.34
CA TYR A 73 -8.06 -0.49 9.69
C TYR A 73 -7.74 -1.76 10.46
N ARG A 74 -8.52 -2.08 11.48
CA ARG A 74 -8.35 -3.31 12.26
C ARG A 74 -8.49 -4.57 11.42
N GLN A 75 -9.39 -4.57 10.47
CA GLN A 75 -9.63 -5.73 9.61
C GLN A 75 -8.53 -5.93 8.55
N HIS A 76 -7.95 -4.85 8.03
CA HIS A 76 -7.19 -4.91 6.79
C HIS A 76 -5.73 -4.42 6.92
N CYS A 77 -5.44 -3.57 7.88
CA CYS A 77 -4.17 -2.85 7.95
C CYS A 77 -3.34 -3.23 9.18
N LEU A 78 -4.01 -3.48 10.31
CA LEU A 78 -3.41 -3.68 11.64
C LEU A 78 -2.34 -4.77 11.62
N GLN A 79 -2.61 -5.88 10.95
CA GLN A 79 -1.72 -7.05 10.91
C GLN A 79 -0.33 -6.73 10.32
N CYS A 80 -0.26 -5.79 9.38
CA CYS A 80 1.00 -5.38 8.76
C CYS A 80 1.61 -4.12 9.36
N HIS A 81 0.78 -3.18 9.81
CA HIS A 81 1.23 -1.84 10.20
C HIS A 81 1.21 -1.58 11.71
N GLY A 82 0.61 -2.48 12.50
CA GLY A 82 0.43 -2.24 13.93
C GLY A 82 -0.45 -1.04 14.24
N ALA A 83 -0.47 -0.62 15.51
CA ALA A 83 -1.19 0.55 16.01
C ALA A 83 -0.57 1.02 17.32
N PRO A 84 -1.00 2.15 17.93
CA PRO A 84 -0.52 2.55 19.22
C PRO A 84 -0.65 1.43 20.27
N GLY A 85 0.48 0.94 20.77
CA GLY A 85 0.52 -0.17 21.74
C GLY A 85 0.28 -1.58 21.17
N VAL A 86 0.09 -1.71 19.84
CA VAL A 86 -0.11 -3.01 19.16
C VAL A 86 0.96 -3.19 18.10
N ALA A 87 1.80 -4.22 18.25
CA ALA A 87 2.79 -4.56 17.23
C ALA A 87 2.14 -5.16 15.99
N ALA A 88 2.81 -5.03 14.84
CA ALA A 88 2.47 -5.79 13.66
C ALA A 88 2.67 -7.30 13.91
N GLU A 89 1.95 -8.11 13.14
CA GLU A 89 2.10 -9.57 13.21
C GLU A 89 3.49 -10.02 12.73
N PRO A 90 4.06 -11.10 13.28
CA PRO A 90 5.42 -11.54 12.94
C PRO A 90 5.67 -11.76 11.45
N PHE A 91 4.68 -12.19 10.68
CA PHE A 91 4.85 -12.40 9.23
C PHE A 91 5.18 -11.12 8.48
N ALA A 92 4.77 -9.96 8.99
CA ALA A 92 5.06 -8.66 8.38
C ALA A 92 6.56 -8.35 8.36
N LEU A 93 7.32 -8.91 9.31
CA LEU A 93 8.78 -8.79 9.35
C LEU A 93 9.48 -9.53 8.19
N GLY A 94 8.78 -10.51 7.59
CA GLY A 94 9.25 -11.22 6.39
C GLY A 94 8.93 -10.53 5.07
N MET A 95 8.45 -9.29 5.09
CA MET A 95 8.19 -8.52 3.88
C MET A 95 9.39 -7.62 3.52
N THR A 96 9.62 -7.42 2.24
CA THR A 96 10.68 -6.49 1.76
C THR A 96 10.07 -5.45 0.81
N PRO A 97 10.03 -4.17 1.23
CA PRO A 97 10.43 -3.65 2.54
C PRO A 97 9.46 -4.06 3.66
N VAL A 98 9.95 -4.09 4.89
CA VAL A 98 9.10 -4.28 6.07
C VAL A 98 8.08 -3.14 6.16
N PRO A 99 6.78 -3.43 6.38
CA PRO A 99 5.77 -2.40 6.52
C PRO A 99 6.09 -1.41 7.65
N VAL A 100 6.00 -0.12 7.34
CA VAL A 100 6.27 0.94 8.32
C VAL A 100 5.08 1.12 9.28
N PRO A 101 5.32 1.44 10.57
CA PRO A 101 4.25 1.82 11.50
C PRO A 101 3.56 3.10 11.05
N LEU A 102 2.24 3.04 10.79
CA LEU A 102 1.49 4.16 10.21
C LEU A 102 1.27 5.33 11.18
N VAL A 103 1.41 5.11 12.49
CA VAL A 103 1.39 6.18 13.51
C VAL A 103 2.37 7.31 13.18
N HIS A 104 3.55 6.97 12.65
CA HIS A 104 4.55 7.96 12.25
C HIS A 104 4.33 8.48 10.82
N THR A 105 3.91 7.61 9.92
CA THR A 105 3.71 7.92 8.50
C THR A 105 2.60 8.95 8.31
N ALA A 106 1.50 8.83 9.05
CA ALA A 106 0.38 9.77 8.99
C ALA A 106 0.73 11.21 9.39
N ARG A 107 1.87 11.41 10.09
CA ARG A 107 2.38 12.74 10.43
C ARG A 107 3.20 13.40 9.33
N THR A 108 3.71 12.63 8.39
CA THR A 108 4.68 13.09 7.38
C THR A 108 4.11 13.12 5.96
N TRP A 109 2.99 12.44 5.74
CA TRP A 109 2.31 12.36 4.46
C TRP A 109 1.02 13.17 4.49
N THR A 110 0.68 13.82 3.39
CA THR A 110 -0.60 14.51 3.27
C THR A 110 -1.75 13.50 3.17
N PRO A 111 -2.99 13.88 3.56
CA PRO A 111 -4.15 13.02 3.40
C PRO A 111 -4.38 12.54 1.95
N ALA A 112 -4.12 13.39 0.97
CA ALA A 112 -4.21 13.05 -0.45
C ALA A 112 -3.18 11.96 -0.84
N GLU A 113 -1.94 12.06 -0.34
CA GLU A 113 -0.90 11.06 -0.54
C GLU A 113 -1.25 9.73 0.13
N LEU A 114 -1.75 9.76 1.37
CA LEU A 114 -2.24 8.57 2.07
C LEU A 114 -3.38 7.90 1.32
N TYR A 115 -4.36 8.69 0.87
CA TYR A 115 -5.46 8.18 0.06
C TYR A 115 -4.97 7.47 -1.20
N TRP A 116 -4.05 8.13 -1.94
CA TRP A 116 -3.50 7.54 -3.15
C TRP A 116 -2.79 6.21 -2.88
N VAL A 117 -1.96 6.16 -1.83
CA VAL A 117 -1.22 4.94 -1.45
C VAL A 117 -2.16 3.81 -1.03
N VAL A 118 -3.17 4.10 -0.20
CA VAL A 118 -4.16 3.08 0.19
C VAL A 118 -4.93 2.60 -1.02
N ARG A 119 -5.38 3.52 -1.87
CA ARG A 119 -6.16 3.20 -3.06
C ARG A 119 -5.39 2.35 -4.08
N GLU A 120 -4.15 2.72 -4.41
CA GLU A 120 -3.38 2.14 -5.51
C GLU A 120 -2.35 1.08 -5.07
N GLY A 121 -2.03 1.03 -3.75
CA GLY A 121 -0.94 0.20 -3.25
C GLY A 121 0.43 0.70 -3.67
N ILE A 122 1.47 -0.07 -3.35
CA ILE A 122 2.85 0.25 -3.73
C ILE A 122 3.45 -0.96 -4.46
N LYS A 123 3.81 -0.74 -5.72
CA LYS A 123 4.41 -1.77 -6.58
C LYS A 123 5.68 -2.35 -5.97
N MET A 124 5.87 -3.66 -6.10
CA MET A 124 7.01 -4.43 -5.58
C MET A 124 7.12 -4.38 -4.04
N THR A 125 5.98 -4.23 -3.36
CA THR A 125 5.88 -4.35 -1.90
C THR A 125 4.69 -5.23 -1.54
N GLY A 126 4.54 -5.56 -0.25
CA GLY A 126 3.37 -6.26 0.27
C GLY A 126 2.11 -5.38 0.40
N MET A 127 2.16 -4.07 0.07
CA MET A 127 1.00 -3.18 0.16
C MET A 127 0.09 -3.31 -1.07
N PRO A 128 -1.09 -3.95 -0.96
CA PRO A 128 -1.99 -4.15 -2.08
C PRO A 128 -2.77 -2.88 -2.44
N ALA A 129 -3.36 -2.86 -3.63
CA ALA A 129 -4.31 -1.82 -4.05
C ALA A 129 -5.69 -2.11 -3.46
N TRP A 130 -6.14 -1.31 -2.51
CA TRP A 130 -7.42 -1.52 -1.82
C TRP A 130 -8.64 -1.13 -2.65
N LYS A 131 -8.49 -0.36 -3.72
CA LYS A 131 -9.59 0.01 -4.63
C LYS A 131 -10.37 -1.15 -5.23
N TYR A 132 -9.81 -2.35 -5.22
CA TYR A 132 -10.50 -3.55 -5.69
C TYR A 132 -11.38 -4.20 -4.60
N ARG A 133 -11.30 -3.72 -3.36
CA ARG A 133 -12.02 -4.27 -2.22
C ARG A 133 -12.81 -3.22 -1.42
N LEU A 134 -12.31 -2.00 -1.34
CA LEU A 134 -12.92 -0.89 -0.63
C LEU A 134 -13.40 0.17 -1.61
N GLY A 135 -14.58 0.73 -1.34
CA GLY A 135 -15.10 1.89 -2.04
C GLY A 135 -14.33 3.16 -1.67
N GLU A 136 -14.52 4.21 -2.45
CA GLU A 136 -13.84 5.49 -2.25
C GLU A 136 -14.08 6.09 -0.87
N GLU A 137 -15.33 6.11 -0.40
CA GLU A 137 -15.71 6.60 0.93
C GLU A 137 -15.04 5.79 2.05
N GLN A 138 -14.95 4.47 1.88
CA GLN A 138 -14.28 3.59 2.83
C GLN A 138 -12.76 3.86 2.90
N ILE A 139 -12.12 4.13 1.77
CA ILE A 139 -10.70 4.51 1.72
C ILE A 139 -10.50 5.85 2.42
N TRP A 140 -11.36 6.83 2.19
CA TRP A 140 -11.32 8.10 2.91
C TRP A 140 -11.57 7.96 4.41
N ALA A 141 -12.47 7.06 4.81
CA ALA A 141 -12.67 6.72 6.21
C ALA A 141 -11.38 6.17 6.85
N VAL A 142 -10.67 5.25 6.17
CA VAL A 142 -9.36 4.77 6.64
C VAL A 142 -8.37 5.91 6.76
N VAL A 143 -8.30 6.85 5.81
CA VAL A 143 -7.39 8.01 5.86
C VAL A 143 -7.75 8.94 7.02
N ALA A 144 -9.04 9.21 7.24
CA ALA A 144 -9.50 9.99 8.39
C ALA A 144 -9.08 9.35 9.71
N PHE A 145 -9.25 8.04 9.84
CA PHE A 145 -8.77 7.31 11.02
C PHE A 145 -7.24 7.33 11.16
N LEU A 146 -6.47 7.21 10.09
CA LEU A 146 -5.00 7.31 10.15
C LEU A 146 -4.55 8.66 10.67
N HIS A 147 -5.24 9.72 10.28
CA HIS A 147 -4.94 11.07 10.77
C HIS A 147 -5.20 11.19 12.27
N GLU A 148 -6.32 10.66 12.75
CA GLU A 148 -6.66 10.62 14.18
C GLU A 148 -5.71 9.71 14.95
N MET A 149 -5.44 8.51 14.46
CA MET A 149 -4.57 7.51 15.09
C MET A 149 -3.16 8.05 15.39
N ALA A 150 -2.66 8.98 14.59
CA ALA A 150 -1.35 9.60 14.80
C ALA A 150 -1.26 10.38 16.12
N HIS A 151 -2.39 10.72 16.73
CA HIS A 151 -2.49 11.47 17.98
C HIS A 151 -2.90 10.63 19.18
N LEU A 152 -3.35 9.39 18.97
CA LEU A 152 -3.82 8.51 20.02
C LEU A 152 -2.68 7.93 20.84
N THR A 153 -2.90 7.86 22.15
CA THR A 153 -2.10 7.04 23.07
C THR A 153 -2.51 5.56 22.95
N PRO A 154 -1.68 4.62 23.43
CA PRO A 154 -2.05 3.20 23.49
C PRO A 154 -3.36 2.93 24.24
N ALA A 155 -3.61 3.66 25.32
CA ALA A 155 -4.83 3.52 26.12
C ALA A 155 -6.07 4.00 25.36
N GLU A 156 -5.97 5.14 24.70
CA GLU A 156 -7.05 5.69 23.85
C GLU A 156 -7.36 4.76 22.68
N TYR A 157 -6.33 4.25 21.98
CA TYR A 157 -6.54 3.29 20.91
C TYR A 157 -7.23 2.01 21.40
N ALA A 158 -6.83 1.48 22.56
CA ALA A 158 -7.44 0.30 23.16
C ALA A 158 -8.91 0.53 23.58
N ALA A 159 -9.25 1.78 23.96
CA ALA A 159 -10.61 2.17 24.31
C ALA A 159 -11.55 2.35 23.11
N LEU A 160 -11.01 2.49 21.89
CA LEU A 160 -11.82 2.59 20.67
C LEU A 160 -12.59 1.29 20.47
N ARG A 161 -13.90 1.33 20.72
CA ARG A 161 -14.78 0.20 20.42
C ARG A 161 -15.09 0.20 18.92
N PRO A 162 -14.85 -0.90 18.19
CA PRO A 162 -15.32 -0.98 16.81
C PRO A 162 -16.85 -0.82 16.79
N PRO A 163 -17.43 -0.11 15.82
CA PRO A 163 -18.87 -0.13 15.64
C PRO A 163 -19.30 -1.59 15.46
N PRO A 164 -20.48 -1.98 16.00
CA PRO A 164 -21.04 -3.28 15.68
C PRO A 164 -21.17 -3.37 14.15
N PRO A 165 -20.97 -4.56 13.56
CA PRO A 165 -21.22 -4.74 12.15
C PRO A 165 -22.64 -4.29 11.89
N GLU A 166 -22.81 -3.15 11.24
CA GLU A 166 -24.14 -2.76 10.76
C GLU A 166 -24.55 -3.88 9.82
N ALA A 167 -25.63 -4.56 10.21
CA ALA A 167 -26.31 -5.47 9.31
C ALA A 167 -26.52 -4.66 8.05
N SER A 168 -25.89 -5.07 6.95
CA SER A 168 -26.04 -4.46 5.65
C SER A 168 -27.53 -4.28 5.42
N SER A 169 -28.03 -3.06 5.66
CA SER A 169 -29.39 -2.68 5.31
C SER A 169 -29.41 -2.83 3.80
N GLY A 170 -29.97 -3.96 3.38
CA GLY A 170 -30.08 -4.34 1.99
C GLY A 170 -30.78 -3.24 1.20
N SER A 171 -30.04 -2.43 0.53
CA SER A 171 -30.49 -1.75 -0.66
C SER A 171 -30.50 -2.78 -1.80
N SER A 172 -31.50 -3.65 -1.73
CA SER A 172 -31.96 -4.42 -2.87
C SER A 172 -32.61 -3.46 -3.87
N ASN A 173 -31.80 -2.79 -4.70
CA ASN A 173 -32.22 -2.36 -6.03
C ASN A 173 -31.01 -1.79 -6.82
N GLN A 174 -30.12 -2.65 -7.28
CA GLN A 174 -29.33 -2.35 -8.45
C GLN A 174 -29.51 -3.47 -9.45
N THR A 175 -30.50 -3.29 -10.31
CA THR A 175 -30.58 -3.97 -11.60
C THR A 175 -29.23 -3.80 -12.31
N PRO A 176 -28.57 -4.87 -12.80
CA PRO A 176 -27.33 -4.71 -13.53
C PRO A 176 -27.62 -3.97 -14.84
N SER A 177 -27.30 -2.70 -14.89
CA SER A 177 -27.20 -1.97 -16.16
C SER A 177 -26.03 -2.57 -16.93
N ALA A 178 -26.36 -3.32 -17.95
CA ALA A 178 -25.41 -3.89 -18.93
C ALA A 178 -24.85 -2.78 -19.81
N SER A 179 -23.85 -2.07 -19.34
CA SER A 179 -22.93 -1.29 -20.20
C SER A 179 -21.72 -0.77 -19.40
N ARG A 180 -20.84 -1.66 -19.03
CA ARG A 180 -19.47 -1.23 -18.74
C ARG A 180 -18.52 -2.29 -19.27
N GLY A 181 -17.74 -1.87 -20.29
CA GLY A 181 -16.79 -2.72 -20.99
C GLY A 181 -15.93 -3.53 -20.03
N LYS A 182 -15.92 -4.82 -20.24
CA LYS A 182 -15.07 -5.78 -19.56
C LYS A 182 -13.60 -5.44 -19.88
N GLN A 183 -12.93 -4.68 -19.01
CA GLN A 183 -11.51 -4.90 -18.85
C GLN A 183 -11.36 -6.15 -17.96
N ALA A 184 -11.51 -7.29 -18.60
CA ALA A 184 -11.06 -8.54 -18.03
C ALA A 184 -9.55 -8.42 -17.87
N ILE A 185 -9.07 -8.35 -16.62
CA ILE A 185 -7.66 -8.57 -16.32
C ILE A 185 -7.43 -10.02 -16.76
N ASN A 186 -6.67 -10.15 -17.85
CA ASN A 186 -6.37 -11.46 -18.41
C ASN A 186 -5.30 -12.12 -17.54
N TYR A 187 -5.72 -12.89 -16.54
CA TYR A 187 -4.83 -13.70 -15.68
C TYR A 187 -4.23 -14.90 -16.43
N ALA A 188 -4.61 -15.12 -17.70
CA ALA A 188 -4.23 -16.31 -18.46
C ALA A 188 -2.76 -16.35 -18.93
N ASN A 189 -1.96 -15.30 -18.70
CA ASN A 189 -0.56 -15.24 -19.15
C ASN A 189 0.46 -15.06 -18.02
N HIS A 190 0.11 -15.37 -16.78
CA HIS A 190 1.08 -15.58 -15.73
C HIS A 190 1.13 -17.07 -15.38
N ASP A 191 1.73 -17.84 -16.30
CA ASP A 191 2.25 -19.15 -15.93
C ASP A 191 3.33 -18.91 -14.87
N CYS A 192 2.94 -19.10 -13.60
CA CYS A 192 3.90 -19.26 -12.52
C CYS A 192 4.55 -20.65 -12.71
N ASN A 193 5.46 -20.76 -13.66
CA ASN A 193 6.40 -21.87 -13.73
C ASN A 193 7.60 -21.48 -12.85
N TYR A 194 7.59 -21.98 -11.61
CA TYR A 194 8.78 -22.10 -10.76
C TYR A 194 9.53 -23.36 -11.14
#